data_901508f43796c7e753db2a4d084df686
#
_entry.id   901508f43796c7e753db2a4d084df686
#
_cell.length_a   1.000
_cell.length_b   1.000
_cell.length_c   1.000
_cell.angle_alpha   90.00
_cell.angle_beta   90.00
_cell.angle_gamma   90.00
#
_symmetry.space_group_name_H-M   'P 1'
#
loop_
_entity.id
_entity.type
_entity.pdbx_description
1 polymer ?
#
loop_
_entity_poly.entity_id
_entity_poly.type
_entity_poly.pdbx_seq_one_letter_code
_entity_poly.pdbx_strand_id
1 'polypeptide(L)'
;MLLKHYLKLHTLPRIEGASIFSSRNNVDLLFHDQTIKVSRKRTDGNFWKIFDFRFLKGRPLTADDEKNSNYVAVINESTQKKLFGNKNPLGAFIELEGQPFRIVGVVPDVPALCDRPFADVWVPLSTAKTKAYLKDGVFGDFNAVVLAQNRADIPLIKKEYSERLQRLDYPVPEPWTYAKGRMETYLEIGARSTLNKKGYLDKTYANKFRIILLIGVFIFILLPTINLININLSRILERSSEIGVRRAFGASTRVLVVQFIVENVLLTLIGGILAFGLSWGILQVFNTVDIIPYKNLRFNFLIFFFGFAITILFGVISGVYPAWKISRLHPVAALRQGAM
;
A
#
# COMPACT_ATOMS: atom_id res chain seq x y z
N MET A 1 8.41 14.08 -27.45
CA MET A 1 7.46 15.13 -27.06
C MET A 1 6.91 14.94 -25.65
N LEU A 2 6.45 13.75 -25.28
CA LEU A 2 5.98 13.45 -23.94
C LEU A 2 7.03 13.70 -22.85
N LEU A 3 8.29 13.33 -23.08
CA LEU A 3 9.37 13.57 -22.13
C LEU A 3 9.64 15.07 -21.95
N LYS A 4 9.68 15.86 -23.03
CA LYS A 4 9.79 17.34 -22.96
C LYS A 4 8.60 17.96 -22.21
N HIS A 5 7.42 17.36 -22.38
CA HIS A 5 6.23 17.79 -21.67
C HIS A 5 6.27 17.43 -20.19
N TYR A 6 6.68 16.21 -19.86
CA TYR A 6 6.91 15.79 -18.47
C TYR A 6 8.00 16.62 -17.79
N LEU A 7 9.07 16.98 -18.50
CA LEU A 7 10.11 17.88 -17.99
C LEU A 7 9.56 19.26 -17.59
N LYS A 8 8.47 19.72 -18.23
CA LYS A 8 7.77 20.95 -17.83
C LYS A 8 6.81 20.75 -16.64
N LEU A 9 6.54 19.53 -16.18
CA LEU A 9 5.68 19.30 -15.03
C LEU A 9 6.24 19.91 -13.73
N HIS A 10 7.56 19.98 -13.59
CA HIS A 10 8.20 20.65 -12.45
C HIS A 10 8.00 22.17 -12.45
N THR A 11 7.47 22.77 -13.52
CA THR A 11 7.08 24.18 -13.58
C THR A 11 5.63 24.41 -13.15
N LEU A 12 4.86 23.36 -12.84
CA LEU A 12 3.52 23.51 -12.29
C LEU A 12 3.62 24.07 -10.86
N PRO A 13 2.82 25.05 -10.50
CA PRO A 13 2.74 25.52 -9.11
C PRO A 13 2.23 24.39 -8.21
N ARG A 14 2.63 24.40 -6.92
CA ARG A 14 2.17 23.44 -5.90
C ARG A 14 2.74 22.03 -6.02
N ILE A 15 3.77 21.85 -6.86
CA ILE A 15 4.52 20.61 -6.96
C ILE A 15 5.84 20.80 -6.22
N GLU A 16 6.16 19.88 -5.33
CA GLU A 16 7.46 19.83 -4.65
C GLU A 16 8.54 19.21 -5.55
N GLY A 17 8.16 18.25 -6.39
CA GLY A 17 9.05 17.61 -7.32
C GLY A 17 8.33 16.76 -8.36
N ALA A 18 9.03 16.51 -9.46
CA ALA A 18 8.62 15.58 -10.50
C ALA A 18 9.79 14.69 -10.89
N SER A 19 9.54 13.43 -11.18
CA SER A 19 10.53 12.46 -11.64
C SER A 19 10.00 11.65 -12.80
N ILE A 20 10.93 11.27 -13.68
CA ILE A 20 10.69 10.39 -14.81
C ILE A 20 11.52 9.14 -14.64
N PHE A 21 10.92 8.00 -14.92
CA PHE A 21 11.60 6.71 -14.85
C PHE A 21 11.02 5.74 -15.87
N SER A 22 11.84 4.78 -16.30
CA SER A 22 11.39 3.73 -17.22
C SER A 22 10.50 2.71 -16.49
N SER A 23 9.72 1.95 -17.27
CA SER A 23 9.19 0.69 -16.78
C SER A 23 10.32 -0.25 -16.37
N ARG A 24 10.00 -1.26 -15.59
CA ARG A 24 10.92 -2.28 -15.16
C ARG A 24 11.24 -3.22 -16.32
N ASN A 25 12.52 -3.41 -16.60
CA ASN A 25 13.02 -4.35 -17.60
C ASN A 25 13.95 -5.37 -16.94
N ASN A 26 13.74 -6.65 -17.22
CA ASN A 26 14.65 -7.69 -16.80
C ASN A 26 15.81 -7.74 -17.78
N VAL A 27 17.02 -7.65 -17.25
CA VAL A 27 18.28 -7.66 -18.00
C VAL A 27 19.28 -8.60 -17.35
N ASP A 28 20.23 -9.05 -18.13
CA ASP A 28 21.35 -9.81 -17.61
C ASP A 28 22.40 -8.83 -17.06
N LEU A 29 22.80 -9.08 -15.82
CA LEU A 29 23.89 -8.40 -15.13
C LEU A 29 25.07 -9.36 -15.07
N LEU A 30 26.20 -8.95 -15.64
CA LEU A 30 27.45 -9.67 -15.58
C LEU A 30 28.37 -9.02 -14.54
N PHE A 31 28.90 -9.85 -13.65
CA PHE A 31 29.91 -9.45 -12.68
C PHE A 31 30.95 -10.56 -12.54
N HIS A 32 32.18 -10.30 -12.96
CA HIS A 32 33.19 -11.34 -13.21
C HIS A 32 32.61 -12.42 -14.14
N ASP A 33 32.68 -13.69 -13.72
CA ASP A 33 32.17 -14.83 -14.50
C ASP A 33 30.71 -15.21 -14.15
N GLN A 34 30.02 -14.39 -13.34
CA GLN A 34 28.64 -14.65 -12.91
C GLN A 34 27.66 -13.79 -13.69
N THR A 35 26.67 -14.43 -14.29
CA THR A 35 25.53 -13.76 -14.92
C THR A 35 24.28 -14.00 -14.09
N ILE A 36 23.63 -12.92 -13.65
CA ILE A 36 22.36 -12.98 -12.93
C ILE A 36 21.30 -12.12 -13.63
N LYS A 37 20.06 -12.60 -13.62
CA LYS A 37 18.92 -11.79 -14.07
C LYS A 37 18.53 -10.81 -13.01
N VAL A 38 18.44 -9.53 -13.38
CA VAL A 38 18.07 -8.44 -12.48
C VAL A 38 17.00 -7.56 -13.14
N SER A 39 16.16 -6.99 -12.32
CA SER A 39 15.23 -5.95 -12.74
C SER A 39 15.94 -4.61 -12.77
N ARG A 40 16.10 -4.03 -13.96
CA ARG A 40 16.68 -2.70 -14.12
C ARG A 40 15.60 -1.65 -14.34
N LYS A 41 15.83 -0.48 -13.78
CA LYS A 41 15.05 0.74 -14.01
C LYS A 41 15.98 1.91 -14.34
N ARG A 42 15.59 2.74 -15.31
CA ARG A 42 16.26 4.00 -15.61
C ARG A 42 15.54 5.12 -14.90
N THR A 43 16.26 6.02 -14.22
CA THR A 43 15.65 7.08 -13.41
C THR A 43 16.43 8.38 -13.56
N ASP A 44 15.77 9.49 -13.23
CA ASP A 44 16.41 10.78 -13.00
C ASP A 44 16.84 10.95 -11.53
N GLY A 45 17.50 12.08 -11.22
CA GLY A 45 17.98 12.38 -9.87
C GLY A 45 16.88 12.64 -8.84
N ASN A 46 15.69 13.09 -9.27
CA ASN A 46 14.57 13.42 -8.36
C ASN A 46 13.84 12.18 -7.84
N PHE A 47 14.00 11.06 -8.51
CA PHE A 47 13.38 9.77 -8.15
C PHE A 47 13.59 9.41 -6.68
N TRP A 48 14.80 9.57 -6.20
CA TRP A 48 15.20 9.19 -4.86
C TRP A 48 14.53 10.02 -3.77
N LYS A 49 14.36 11.32 -4.02
CA LYS A 49 13.66 12.24 -3.11
C LYS A 49 12.16 11.96 -3.07
N ILE A 50 11.53 11.75 -4.25
CA ILE A 50 10.09 11.55 -4.36
C ILE A 50 9.64 10.23 -3.71
N PHE A 51 10.45 9.16 -3.85
CA PHE A 51 10.17 7.87 -3.24
C PHE A 51 10.80 7.68 -1.86
N ASP A 52 11.43 8.74 -1.31
CA ASP A 52 12.03 8.77 0.02
C ASP A 52 12.98 7.59 0.31
N PHE A 53 13.91 7.36 -0.62
CA PHE A 53 14.90 6.29 -0.47
C PHE A 53 15.94 6.63 0.58
N ARG A 54 16.11 5.74 1.55
CA ARG A 54 17.23 5.77 2.47
C ARG A 54 18.40 4.99 1.90
N PHE A 55 19.58 5.62 1.82
CA PHE A 55 20.79 4.95 1.36
C PHE A 55 21.47 4.21 2.52
N LEU A 56 21.82 2.95 2.31
CA LEU A 56 22.60 2.14 3.24
C LEU A 56 24.10 2.47 3.10
N LYS A 57 24.54 2.70 1.86
CA LYS A 57 25.91 3.06 1.50
C LYS A 57 25.92 3.98 0.29
N GLY A 58 26.91 4.86 0.21
CA GLY A 58 27.11 5.71 -0.94
C GLY A 58 26.07 6.83 -1.10
N ARG A 59 25.70 7.13 -2.36
CA ARG A 59 24.86 8.27 -2.72
C ARG A 59 23.80 7.93 -3.80
N PRO A 60 22.75 8.75 -3.94
CA PRO A 60 21.81 8.67 -5.04
C PRO A 60 22.46 9.01 -6.39
N LEU A 61 21.77 8.69 -7.48
CA LEU A 61 22.03 9.28 -8.78
C LEU A 61 21.68 10.77 -8.71
N THR A 62 22.54 11.61 -9.29
CA THR A 62 22.38 13.07 -9.26
C THR A 62 21.93 13.60 -10.61
N ALA A 63 21.50 14.87 -10.65
CA ALA A 63 21.22 15.56 -11.90
C ALA A 63 22.49 15.68 -12.79
N ASP A 64 23.66 15.76 -12.18
CA ASP A 64 24.94 15.80 -12.92
C ASP A 64 25.26 14.44 -13.55
N ASP A 65 24.95 13.32 -12.87
CA ASP A 65 25.09 11.99 -13.44
C ASP A 65 24.20 11.84 -14.69
N GLU A 66 22.99 12.39 -14.64
CA GLU A 66 22.07 12.41 -15.77
C GLU A 66 22.57 13.31 -16.90
N LYS A 67 22.96 14.54 -16.58
CA LYS A 67 23.43 15.53 -17.56
C LYS A 67 24.67 15.07 -18.33
N ASN A 68 25.62 14.45 -17.62
CA ASN A 68 26.88 13.98 -18.18
C ASN A 68 26.78 12.54 -18.73
N SER A 69 25.63 11.91 -18.64
CA SER A 69 25.43 10.50 -19.04
C SER A 69 26.46 9.57 -18.34
N ASN A 70 26.72 9.81 -17.06
CA ASN A 70 27.65 8.99 -16.30
C ASN A 70 27.13 7.56 -16.16
N TYR A 71 27.98 6.58 -16.47
CA TYR A 71 27.68 5.16 -16.30
C TYR A 71 27.83 4.76 -14.83
N VAL A 72 26.85 5.14 -14.02
CA VAL A 72 26.78 4.86 -12.59
C VAL A 72 25.50 4.09 -12.27
N ALA A 73 25.56 3.25 -11.24
CA ALA A 73 24.44 2.42 -10.80
C ALA A 73 24.22 2.51 -9.28
N VAL A 74 22.96 2.44 -8.88
CA VAL A 74 22.55 2.14 -7.51
C VAL A 74 21.96 0.73 -7.52
N ILE A 75 22.30 -0.09 -6.52
CA ILE A 75 21.83 -1.46 -6.39
C ILE A 75 21.05 -1.63 -5.09
N ASN A 76 20.18 -2.63 -5.03
CA ASN A 76 19.51 -3.02 -3.79
C ASN A 76 20.41 -3.92 -2.93
N GLU A 77 20.03 -4.07 -1.66
CA GLU A 77 20.77 -4.87 -0.67
C GLU A 77 20.90 -6.34 -1.10
N SER A 78 19.85 -6.92 -1.67
CA SER A 78 19.87 -8.31 -2.16
C SER A 78 20.83 -8.51 -3.31
N THR A 79 20.93 -7.57 -4.25
CA THR A 79 21.91 -7.63 -5.34
C THR A 79 23.32 -7.46 -4.78
N GLN A 80 23.54 -6.57 -3.79
CA GLN A 80 24.82 -6.50 -3.10
C GLN A 80 25.20 -7.83 -2.50
N LYS A 81 24.30 -8.47 -1.74
CA LYS A 81 24.57 -9.76 -1.08
C LYS A 81 24.90 -10.88 -2.08
N LYS A 82 24.17 -10.93 -3.20
CA LYS A 82 24.39 -11.95 -4.26
C LYS A 82 25.74 -11.82 -4.95
N LEU A 83 26.19 -10.58 -5.24
CA LEU A 83 27.41 -10.36 -6.03
C LEU A 83 28.65 -10.15 -5.17
N PHE A 84 28.53 -9.51 -4.02
CA PHE A 84 29.66 -9.07 -3.22
C PHE A 84 29.68 -9.70 -1.82
N GLY A 85 28.61 -10.41 -1.42
CA GLY A 85 28.47 -10.90 -0.05
C GLY A 85 28.50 -9.73 0.94
N ASN A 86 29.46 -9.76 1.87
CA ASN A 86 29.63 -8.71 2.88
C ASN A 86 30.63 -7.62 2.46
N LYS A 87 31.25 -7.73 1.26
CA LYS A 87 32.21 -6.73 0.79
C LYS A 87 31.51 -5.42 0.42
N ASN A 88 32.27 -4.33 0.45
CA ASN A 88 31.76 -3.03 0.02
C ASN A 88 31.67 -2.99 -1.52
N PRO A 89 30.50 -2.78 -2.12
CA PRO A 89 30.36 -2.75 -3.57
C PRO A 89 30.67 -1.39 -4.19
N LEU A 90 30.80 -0.33 -3.38
CA LEU A 90 31.01 1.03 -3.89
C LEU A 90 32.31 1.12 -4.70
N GLY A 91 32.19 1.71 -5.89
CA GLY A 91 33.32 1.88 -6.82
C GLY A 91 33.57 0.66 -7.73
N ALA A 92 33.00 -0.52 -7.43
CA ALA A 92 33.08 -1.69 -8.30
C ALA A 92 32.26 -1.49 -9.58
N PHE A 93 32.63 -2.19 -10.64
CA PHE A 93 31.92 -2.16 -11.93
C PHE A 93 31.07 -3.41 -12.09
N ILE A 94 29.86 -3.22 -12.57
CA ILE A 94 28.95 -4.26 -13.04
C ILE A 94 28.63 -4.00 -14.50
N GLU A 95 28.43 -5.04 -15.29
CA GLU A 95 28.05 -4.89 -16.68
C GLU A 95 26.57 -5.17 -16.88
N LEU A 96 25.87 -4.25 -17.52
CA LEU A 96 24.45 -4.35 -17.87
C LEU A 96 24.31 -4.18 -19.39
N GLU A 97 23.79 -5.19 -20.07
CA GLU A 97 23.59 -5.16 -21.52
C GLU A 97 24.87 -4.78 -22.31
N GLY A 98 26.05 -5.22 -21.86
CA GLY A 98 27.34 -4.91 -22.49
C GLY A 98 27.89 -3.52 -22.19
N GLN A 99 27.37 -2.83 -21.17
CA GLN A 99 27.86 -1.53 -20.70
C GLN A 99 28.31 -1.59 -19.24
N PRO A 100 29.53 -1.13 -18.91
CA PRO A 100 30.05 -1.11 -17.54
C PRO A 100 29.44 0.06 -16.76
N PHE A 101 28.88 -0.22 -15.59
CA PHE A 101 28.36 0.77 -14.65
C PHE A 101 29.09 0.68 -13.33
N ARG A 102 29.57 1.83 -12.82
CA ARG A 102 30.20 1.94 -11.51
C ARG A 102 29.15 2.06 -10.42
N ILE A 103 29.20 1.21 -9.41
CA ILE A 103 28.27 1.27 -8.28
C ILE A 103 28.60 2.49 -7.41
N VAL A 104 27.59 3.36 -7.21
CA VAL A 104 27.70 4.59 -6.41
C VAL A 104 26.84 4.59 -5.16
N GLY A 105 25.88 3.67 -5.07
CA GLY A 105 24.98 3.60 -3.92
C GLY A 105 24.36 2.24 -3.73
N VAL A 106 23.93 1.99 -2.49
CA VAL A 106 23.17 0.81 -2.08
C VAL A 106 21.95 1.25 -1.29
N VAL A 107 20.79 0.73 -1.64
CA VAL A 107 19.52 0.99 -0.97
C VAL A 107 18.92 -0.30 -0.40
N PRO A 108 18.04 -0.23 0.60
CA PRO A 108 17.29 -1.38 1.06
C PRO A 108 16.45 -2.00 -0.07
N ASP A 109 16.12 -3.26 0.08
CA ASP A 109 15.21 -3.92 -0.83
C ASP A 109 13.83 -3.25 -0.80
N VAL A 110 13.26 -3.02 -1.97
CA VAL A 110 11.89 -2.55 -2.14
C VAL A 110 11.02 -3.77 -2.45
N PRO A 111 9.87 -3.95 -1.79
CA PRO A 111 8.98 -5.05 -2.13
C PRO A 111 8.56 -5.02 -3.61
N ALA A 112 8.58 -6.19 -4.27
CA ALA A 112 8.23 -6.29 -5.69
C ALA A 112 6.79 -5.85 -6.00
N LEU A 113 5.91 -5.85 -4.99
CA LEU A 113 4.54 -5.30 -5.08
C LEU A 113 4.51 -3.78 -5.24
N CYS A 114 5.57 -3.07 -4.85
CA CYS A 114 5.73 -1.63 -5.04
C CYS A 114 6.33 -1.34 -6.43
N ASP A 115 5.63 -1.70 -7.49
CA ASP A 115 6.15 -1.68 -8.87
C ASP A 115 6.84 -0.37 -9.29
N ARG A 116 6.36 0.77 -8.83
CA ARG A 116 6.91 2.08 -9.23
C ARG A 116 8.33 2.33 -8.71
N PRO A 117 8.64 2.21 -7.41
CA PRO A 117 10.01 2.34 -6.90
C PRO A 117 10.86 1.08 -7.10
N PHE A 118 10.26 -0.11 -7.30
CA PHE A 118 10.96 -1.38 -7.33
C PHE A 118 11.91 -1.53 -8.53
N ALA A 119 13.15 -1.89 -8.25
CA ALA A 119 14.11 -2.52 -9.16
C ALA A 119 15.22 -3.21 -8.34
N ASP A 120 16.08 -3.98 -8.99
CA ASP A 120 17.32 -4.48 -8.41
C ASP A 120 18.48 -3.53 -8.64
N VAL A 121 18.42 -2.85 -9.80
CA VAL A 121 19.45 -1.90 -10.25
C VAL A 121 18.79 -0.67 -10.85
N TRP A 122 19.24 0.51 -10.48
CA TRP A 122 18.82 1.79 -11.04
C TRP A 122 20.01 2.45 -11.72
N VAL A 123 19.81 2.98 -12.93
CA VAL A 123 20.82 3.70 -13.72
C VAL A 123 20.24 5.00 -14.27
N PRO A 124 21.05 5.99 -14.67
CA PRO A 124 20.54 7.22 -15.26
C PRO A 124 19.77 6.99 -16.56
N LEU A 125 18.72 7.80 -16.81
CA LEU A 125 17.94 7.75 -18.05
C LEU A 125 18.81 7.98 -19.28
N SER A 126 19.77 8.91 -19.17
CA SER A 126 20.67 9.31 -20.26
C SER A 126 21.61 8.20 -20.74
N THR A 127 21.79 7.14 -19.96
CA THR A 127 22.61 5.97 -20.35
C THR A 127 21.86 4.96 -21.23
N ALA A 128 20.64 5.30 -21.69
CA ALA A 128 19.92 4.47 -22.65
C ALA A 128 20.69 4.36 -23.97
N LYS A 129 20.86 3.13 -24.50
CA LYS A 129 21.56 2.87 -25.78
C LYS A 129 20.98 3.66 -26.95
N THR A 130 19.66 3.83 -26.95
CA THR A 130 18.98 4.65 -27.94
C THR A 130 18.43 5.90 -27.27
N LYS A 131 18.69 7.07 -27.85
CA LYS A 131 18.08 8.32 -27.39
C LYS A 131 16.63 8.46 -27.88
N ALA A 132 15.94 7.34 -28.10
CA ALA A 132 14.54 7.33 -28.54
C ALA A 132 13.60 8.09 -27.58
N TYR A 133 13.94 8.13 -26.29
CA TYR A 133 13.22 8.89 -25.28
C TYR A 133 13.28 10.42 -25.49
N LEU A 134 14.23 10.92 -26.27
CA LEU A 134 14.35 12.33 -26.65
C LEU A 134 13.61 12.66 -27.95
N LYS A 135 13.21 11.64 -28.72
CA LYS A 135 12.49 11.86 -29.99
C LYS A 135 11.05 12.30 -29.71
N ASP A 136 10.52 13.12 -30.60
CA ASP A 136 9.12 13.50 -30.53
C ASP A 136 8.25 12.27 -30.85
N GLY A 137 7.50 11.80 -29.89
CA GLY A 137 6.61 10.65 -30.01
C GLY A 137 5.64 10.55 -28.86
N VAL A 138 4.49 9.94 -29.12
CA VAL A 138 3.42 9.76 -28.15
C VAL A 138 3.61 8.49 -27.33
N PHE A 139 4.38 7.53 -27.88
CA PHE A 139 4.63 6.25 -27.24
C PHE A 139 6.04 6.18 -26.68
N GLY A 140 6.16 5.68 -25.48
CA GLY A 140 7.42 5.43 -24.79
C GLY A 140 7.18 4.64 -23.50
N ASP A 141 8.21 3.90 -23.09
CA ASP A 141 8.18 3.06 -21.89
C ASP A 141 8.60 3.87 -20.64
N PHE A 142 7.98 5.04 -20.47
CA PHE A 142 8.28 5.93 -19.35
C PHE A 142 7.06 6.21 -18.51
N ASN A 143 7.33 6.34 -17.21
CA ASN A 143 6.37 6.77 -16.21
C ASN A 143 6.84 8.11 -15.64
N ALA A 144 5.90 8.94 -15.24
CA ALA A 144 6.20 10.14 -14.47
C ALA A 144 5.46 10.08 -13.14
N VAL A 145 6.11 10.61 -12.12
CA VAL A 145 5.53 10.80 -10.80
C VAL A 145 5.70 12.26 -10.39
N VAL A 146 4.69 12.79 -9.74
CA VAL A 146 4.68 14.16 -9.24
C VAL A 146 4.37 14.13 -7.76
N LEU A 147 5.18 14.82 -6.97
CA LEU A 147 4.96 15.02 -5.54
C LEU A 147 4.29 16.38 -5.34
N ALA A 148 3.04 16.37 -4.86
CA ALA A 148 2.33 17.58 -4.49
C ALA A 148 2.85 18.12 -3.15
N GLN A 149 2.91 19.45 -2.98
CA GLN A 149 3.28 20.07 -1.69
C GLN A 149 2.29 19.71 -0.60
N ASN A 150 0.98 19.69 -0.92
CA ASN A 150 -0.08 19.31 -0.01
C ASN A 150 -1.08 18.38 -0.69
N ARG A 151 -1.70 17.50 0.08
CA ARG A 151 -2.74 16.61 -0.42
C ARG A 151 -3.94 17.35 -1.01
N ALA A 152 -4.26 18.54 -0.47
CA ALA A 152 -5.35 19.40 -0.95
C ALA A 152 -5.09 19.97 -2.36
N ASP A 153 -3.83 20.03 -2.80
CA ASP A 153 -3.47 20.58 -4.12
C ASP A 153 -3.65 19.57 -5.27
N ILE A 154 -3.78 18.26 -4.95
CA ILE A 154 -3.90 17.19 -5.95
C ILE A 154 -5.01 17.47 -6.99
N PRO A 155 -6.24 17.87 -6.63
CA PRO A 155 -7.29 18.16 -7.63
C PRO A 155 -6.91 19.30 -8.58
N LEU A 156 -6.26 20.36 -8.07
CA LEU A 156 -5.82 21.49 -8.85
C LEU A 156 -4.68 21.11 -9.82
N ILE A 157 -3.70 20.36 -9.32
CA ILE A 157 -2.59 19.85 -10.15
C ILE A 157 -3.13 18.98 -11.30
N LYS A 158 -4.12 18.13 -11.03
CA LYS A 158 -4.76 17.29 -12.06
C LYS A 158 -5.50 18.13 -13.10
N LYS A 159 -6.22 19.17 -12.67
CA LYS A 159 -6.92 20.09 -13.55
C LYS A 159 -5.92 20.80 -14.46
N GLU A 160 -4.90 21.42 -13.90
CA GLU A 160 -3.85 22.11 -14.65
C GLU A 160 -3.12 21.17 -15.64
N TYR A 161 -2.81 19.95 -15.21
CA TYR A 161 -2.25 18.93 -16.10
C TYR A 161 -3.17 18.63 -17.29
N SER A 162 -4.47 18.44 -17.03
CA SER A 162 -5.46 18.16 -18.06
C SER A 162 -5.58 19.32 -19.06
N GLU A 163 -5.61 20.57 -18.57
CA GLU A 163 -5.66 21.77 -19.42
C GLU A 163 -4.39 21.91 -20.28
N ARG A 164 -3.21 21.67 -19.69
CA ARG A 164 -1.95 21.68 -20.46
C ARG A 164 -1.93 20.61 -21.53
N LEU A 165 -2.41 19.40 -21.20
CA LEU A 165 -2.46 18.29 -22.15
C LEU A 165 -3.38 18.59 -23.34
N GLN A 166 -4.52 19.26 -23.11
CA GLN A 166 -5.44 19.65 -24.18
C GLN A 166 -4.88 20.72 -25.12
N ARG A 167 -3.95 21.55 -24.64
CA ARG A 167 -3.28 22.59 -25.43
C ARG A 167 -2.06 22.10 -26.20
N LEU A 168 -1.69 20.82 -25.99
CA LEU A 168 -0.56 20.24 -26.71
C LEU A 168 -1.01 19.82 -28.10
N ASP A 169 -0.39 20.46 -29.07
CA ASP A 169 -0.42 20.00 -30.45
C ASP A 169 0.71 18.99 -30.65
N TYR A 170 0.34 17.72 -30.81
CA TYR A 170 1.28 16.64 -31.04
C TYR A 170 0.74 15.70 -32.12
N PRO A 171 1.61 15.27 -33.06
CA PRO A 171 1.19 14.32 -34.06
C PRO A 171 0.84 12.98 -33.41
N VAL A 172 -0.38 12.52 -33.62
CA VAL A 172 -0.81 11.19 -33.22
C VAL A 172 -0.48 10.24 -34.37
N PRO A 173 0.37 9.21 -34.14
CA PRO A 173 0.71 8.26 -35.21
C PRO A 173 -0.52 7.47 -35.66
N GLU A 174 -0.66 7.26 -36.96
CA GLU A 174 -1.68 6.34 -37.48
C GLU A 174 -1.48 4.92 -36.90
N PRO A 175 -2.57 4.17 -36.62
CA PRO A 175 -3.98 4.44 -36.91
C PRO A 175 -4.74 5.18 -35.76
N TRP A 176 -4.04 5.84 -34.88
CA TRP A 176 -4.63 6.52 -33.72
C TRP A 176 -5.16 7.90 -34.08
N THR A 177 -6.36 8.24 -33.67
CA THR A 177 -6.99 9.55 -33.95
C THR A 177 -6.82 10.56 -32.84
N TYR A 178 -6.50 10.13 -31.64
CA TYR A 178 -6.28 11.00 -30.46
C TYR A 178 -5.41 10.30 -29.41
N ALA A 179 -4.77 11.10 -28.57
CA ALA A 179 -4.11 10.60 -27.37
C ALA A 179 -4.71 11.26 -26.12
N LYS A 180 -4.98 10.46 -25.11
CA LYS A 180 -5.45 10.92 -23.79
C LYS A 180 -4.40 10.60 -22.73
N GLY A 181 -4.09 11.58 -21.91
CA GLY A 181 -3.25 11.42 -20.73
C GLY A 181 -4.00 11.81 -19.46
N ARG A 182 -3.65 11.19 -18.34
CA ARG A 182 -4.29 11.46 -17.08
C ARG A 182 -3.30 11.31 -15.94
N MET A 183 -3.39 12.21 -14.97
CA MET A 183 -2.66 12.10 -13.73
C MET A 183 -3.54 11.39 -12.71
N GLU A 184 -3.03 10.29 -12.14
CA GLU A 184 -3.78 9.43 -11.23
C GLU A 184 -3.02 9.24 -9.92
N THR A 185 -3.76 9.17 -8.82
CA THR A 185 -3.23 8.69 -7.53
C THR A 185 -3.13 7.17 -7.53
N TYR A 186 -2.36 6.58 -6.62
CA TYR A 186 -2.28 5.12 -6.47
C TYR A 186 -3.65 4.45 -6.27
N LEU A 187 -4.54 5.08 -5.51
CA LEU A 187 -5.91 4.59 -5.34
C LEU A 187 -6.69 4.56 -6.66
N GLU A 188 -6.55 5.59 -7.49
CA GLU A 188 -7.23 5.65 -8.79
C GLU A 188 -6.65 4.63 -9.77
N ILE A 189 -5.33 4.42 -9.76
CA ILE A 189 -4.69 3.36 -10.55
C ILE A 189 -5.23 1.99 -10.13
N GLY A 190 -5.27 1.69 -8.82
CA GLY A 190 -5.84 0.45 -8.30
C GLY A 190 -7.31 0.27 -8.64
N ALA A 191 -8.11 1.32 -8.48
CA ALA A 191 -9.53 1.32 -8.84
C ALA A 191 -9.74 1.06 -10.34
N ARG A 192 -8.94 1.67 -11.19
CA ARG A 192 -9.02 1.48 -12.64
C ARG A 192 -8.58 0.07 -13.05
N SER A 193 -7.48 -0.44 -12.51
CA SER A 193 -7.00 -1.78 -12.84
C SER A 193 -8.00 -2.88 -12.41
N THR A 194 -8.75 -2.65 -11.34
CA THR A 194 -9.71 -3.63 -10.81
C THR A 194 -11.10 -3.52 -11.45
N LEU A 195 -11.60 -2.29 -11.66
CA LEU A 195 -12.98 -2.04 -12.05
C LEU A 195 -13.15 -1.68 -13.54
N ASN A 196 -12.11 -1.21 -14.21
CA ASN A 196 -12.16 -0.74 -15.59
C ASN A 196 -11.48 -1.69 -16.56
N LYS A 197 -12.07 -2.84 -16.80
CA LYS A 197 -11.55 -3.83 -17.76
C LYS A 197 -11.46 -3.32 -19.21
N LYS A 198 -12.20 -2.26 -19.56
CA LYS A 198 -12.25 -1.70 -20.93
C LYS A 198 -11.23 -0.55 -21.14
N GLY A 199 -10.46 -0.15 -20.10
CA GLY A 199 -9.41 0.85 -20.23
C GLY A 199 -9.87 2.30 -20.45
N TYR A 200 -11.16 2.63 -20.21
CA TYR A 200 -11.64 4.00 -20.38
C TYR A 200 -10.98 4.95 -19.40
N LEU A 201 -10.35 6.01 -19.93
CA LEU A 201 -9.68 7.04 -19.11
C LEU A 201 -10.64 8.14 -18.63
N ASP A 202 -11.85 8.23 -19.17
CA ASP A 202 -12.76 9.34 -18.94
C ASP A 202 -13.47 9.29 -17.56
N LYS A 203 -13.49 8.13 -16.90
CA LYS A 203 -14.20 7.93 -15.64
C LYS A 203 -13.26 7.63 -14.48
N THR A 204 -13.46 8.31 -13.36
CA THR A 204 -12.79 7.99 -12.09
C THR A 204 -13.57 6.94 -11.34
N TYR A 205 -12.97 5.79 -11.11
CA TYR A 205 -13.58 4.68 -10.38
C TYR A 205 -13.23 4.69 -8.88
N ALA A 206 -12.44 5.65 -8.42
CA ALA A 206 -11.93 5.70 -7.05
C ALA A 206 -13.03 5.68 -5.99
N ASN A 207 -14.12 6.42 -6.18
CA ASN A 207 -15.22 6.45 -5.21
C ASN A 207 -15.98 5.12 -5.17
N LYS A 208 -16.25 4.52 -6.34
CA LYS A 208 -16.86 3.17 -6.41
C LYS A 208 -15.98 2.13 -5.74
N PHE A 209 -14.69 2.14 -6.02
CA PHE A 209 -13.73 1.24 -5.41
C PHE A 209 -13.67 1.40 -3.90
N ARG A 210 -13.64 2.66 -3.41
CA ARG A 210 -13.69 2.96 -1.97
C ARG A 210 -14.97 2.43 -1.31
N ILE A 211 -16.13 2.62 -1.93
CA ILE A 211 -17.41 2.13 -1.42
C ILE A 211 -17.40 0.59 -1.38
N ILE A 212 -16.94 -0.07 -2.43
CA ILE A 212 -16.83 -1.54 -2.46
C ILE A 212 -15.92 -2.05 -1.35
N LEU A 213 -14.77 -1.42 -1.13
CA LEU A 213 -13.85 -1.76 -0.03
C LEU A 213 -14.52 -1.57 1.33
N LEU A 214 -15.21 -0.45 1.55
CA LEU A 214 -15.90 -0.17 2.81
C LEU A 214 -17.01 -1.20 3.08
N ILE A 215 -17.82 -1.54 2.06
CA ILE A 215 -18.85 -2.57 2.17
C ILE A 215 -18.20 -3.94 2.48
N GLY A 216 -17.12 -4.29 1.79
CA GLY A 216 -16.40 -5.54 2.05
C GLY A 216 -15.87 -5.62 3.49
N VAL A 217 -15.25 -4.58 3.98
CA VAL A 217 -14.77 -4.48 5.38
C VAL A 217 -15.94 -4.57 6.36
N PHE A 218 -17.05 -3.87 6.08
CA PHE A 218 -18.23 -3.90 6.92
C PHE A 218 -18.82 -5.31 7.02
N ILE A 219 -19.01 -6.00 5.90
CA ILE A 219 -19.51 -7.39 5.88
C ILE A 219 -18.55 -8.32 6.63
N PHE A 220 -17.24 -8.16 6.42
CA PHE A 220 -16.21 -8.96 7.09
C PHE A 220 -16.25 -8.81 8.62
N ILE A 221 -16.53 -7.61 9.13
CA ILE A 221 -16.68 -7.37 10.57
C ILE A 221 -18.06 -7.82 11.08
N LEU A 222 -19.09 -7.71 10.24
CA LEU A 222 -20.47 -8.05 10.62
C LEU A 222 -20.63 -9.54 10.95
N LEU A 223 -20.00 -10.43 10.16
CA LEU A 223 -20.11 -11.87 10.35
C LEU A 223 -19.67 -12.35 11.74
N PRO A 224 -18.43 -12.03 12.24
CA PRO A 224 -18.03 -12.35 13.59
C PRO A 224 -18.92 -11.67 14.64
N THR A 225 -19.38 -10.43 14.40
CA THR A 225 -20.23 -9.70 15.31
C THR A 225 -21.57 -10.37 15.53
N ILE A 226 -22.23 -10.84 14.48
CA ILE A 226 -23.49 -11.61 14.57
C ILE A 226 -23.23 -12.90 15.37
N ASN A 227 -22.13 -13.59 15.10
CA ASN A 227 -21.77 -14.80 15.85
C ASN A 227 -21.57 -14.51 17.34
N LEU A 228 -20.89 -13.42 17.70
CA LEU A 228 -20.74 -12.98 19.10
C LEU A 228 -22.09 -12.64 19.73
N ILE A 229 -23.01 -11.98 19.03
CA ILE A 229 -24.37 -11.70 19.52
C ILE A 229 -25.09 -13.01 19.85
N ASN A 230 -25.03 -14.01 19.00
CA ASN A 230 -25.67 -15.31 19.22
C ASN A 230 -25.08 -16.02 20.43
N ILE A 231 -23.75 -16.07 20.57
CA ILE A 231 -23.06 -16.68 21.70
C ILE A 231 -23.42 -15.94 23.00
N ASN A 232 -23.41 -14.62 22.99
CA ASN A 232 -23.77 -13.80 24.16
C ASN A 232 -25.24 -14.03 24.55
N LEU A 233 -26.14 -14.12 23.56
CA LEU A 233 -27.55 -14.40 23.82
C LEU A 233 -27.72 -15.77 24.48
N SER A 234 -27.08 -16.84 23.98
CA SER A 234 -27.12 -18.18 24.58
C SER A 234 -26.62 -18.18 26.02
N ARG A 235 -25.46 -17.57 26.27
CA ARG A 235 -24.89 -17.45 27.63
C ARG A 235 -25.83 -16.74 28.62
N ILE A 236 -26.51 -15.67 28.17
CA ILE A 236 -27.41 -14.91 29.01
C ILE A 236 -28.70 -15.73 29.28
N LEU A 237 -29.19 -16.50 28.29
CA LEU A 237 -30.34 -17.39 28.47
C LEU A 237 -30.01 -18.52 29.46
N GLU A 238 -28.85 -19.13 29.39
CA GLU A 238 -28.36 -20.15 30.32
C GLU A 238 -28.31 -19.62 31.76
N ARG A 239 -27.96 -18.32 31.95
CA ARG A 239 -27.91 -17.67 33.27
C ARG A 239 -29.20 -16.92 33.63
N SER A 240 -30.29 -17.12 32.91
CA SER A 240 -31.55 -16.36 33.12
C SER A 240 -32.15 -16.51 34.49
N SER A 241 -32.06 -17.70 35.11
CA SER A 241 -32.51 -17.96 36.49
C SER A 241 -31.69 -17.18 37.52
N GLU A 242 -30.35 -17.15 37.36
CA GLU A 242 -29.46 -16.38 38.24
C GLU A 242 -29.75 -14.88 38.14
N ILE A 243 -29.95 -14.37 36.91
CA ILE A 243 -30.32 -12.98 36.64
C ILE A 243 -31.67 -12.65 37.29
N GLY A 244 -32.63 -13.58 37.17
CA GLY A 244 -33.96 -13.46 37.80
C GLY A 244 -33.89 -13.33 39.32
N VAL A 245 -33.08 -14.16 39.99
CA VAL A 245 -32.84 -14.09 41.43
C VAL A 245 -32.19 -12.76 41.81
N ARG A 246 -31.14 -12.35 41.13
CA ARG A 246 -30.48 -11.06 41.43
C ARG A 246 -31.42 -9.86 41.28
N ARG A 247 -32.34 -9.90 40.28
CA ARG A 247 -33.37 -8.85 40.13
C ARG A 247 -34.42 -8.88 41.25
N ALA A 248 -34.83 -10.07 41.70
CA ALA A 248 -35.74 -10.19 42.85
C ALA A 248 -35.15 -9.60 44.12
N PHE A 249 -33.83 -9.67 44.30
CA PHE A 249 -33.07 -9.03 45.38
C PHE A 249 -32.71 -7.57 45.10
N GLY A 250 -33.27 -6.92 44.09
CA GLY A 250 -33.16 -5.49 43.87
C GLY A 250 -32.02 -5.05 42.94
N ALA A 251 -31.35 -5.96 42.25
CA ALA A 251 -30.31 -5.57 41.27
C ALA A 251 -30.91 -4.77 40.13
N SER A 252 -30.38 -3.58 39.87
CA SER A 252 -30.84 -2.74 38.76
C SER A 252 -30.40 -3.28 37.42
N THR A 253 -31.22 -3.07 36.37
CA THR A 253 -30.90 -3.39 34.98
C THR A 253 -29.53 -2.85 34.55
N ARG A 254 -29.18 -1.64 34.98
CA ARG A 254 -27.89 -1.00 34.64
C ARG A 254 -26.69 -1.80 35.14
N VAL A 255 -26.75 -2.28 36.37
CA VAL A 255 -25.66 -3.08 36.96
C VAL A 255 -25.43 -4.34 36.17
N LEU A 256 -26.48 -5.06 35.78
CA LEU A 256 -26.37 -6.27 34.95
C LEU A 256 -25.81 -5.99 33.57
N VAL A 257 -26.28 -4.93 32.88
CA VAL A 257 -25.79 -4.54 31.56
C VAL A 257 -24.30 -4.17 31.62
N VAL A 258 -23.89 -3.37 32.63
CA VAL A 258 -22.47 -3.00 32.82
C VAL A 258 -21.63 -4.25 33.08
N GLN A 259 -22.09 -5.19 33.88
CA GLN A 259 -21.37 -6.44 34.12
C GLN A 259 -21.11 -7.21 32.82
N PHE A 260 -22.12 -7.36 31.94
CA PHE A 260 -21.96 -8.04 30.65
C PHE A 260 -21.04 -7.27 29.69
N ILE A 261 -21.10 -5.95 29.70
CA ILE A 261 -20.17 -5.12 28.90
C ILE A 261 -18.73 -5.36 29.36
N VAL A 262 -18.49 -5.31 30.67
CA VAL A 262 -17.13 -5.55 31.23
C VAL A 262 -16.63 -6.96 30.86
N GLU A 263 -17.49 -7.99 31.00
CA GLU A 263 -17.14 -9.36 30.62
C GLU A 263 -16.75 -9.45 29.14
N ASN A 264 -17.53 -8.85 28.23
CA ASN A 264 -17.23 -8.83 26.80
C ASN A 264 -15.97 -8.03 26.46
N VAL A 265 -15.74 -6.90 27.11
CA VAL A 265 -14.52 -6.10 26.93
C VAL A 265 -13.30 -6.88 27.38
N LEU A 266 -13.36 -7.56 28.54
CA LEU A 266 -12.27 -8.41 29.02
C LEU A 266 -11.94 -9.54 28.02
N LEU A 267 -12.97 -10.24 27.52
CA LEU A 267 -12.79 -11.28 26.50
C LEU A 267 -12.18 -10.71 25.21
N THR A 268 -12.62 -9.52 24.78
CA THR A 268 -12.07 -8.82 23.62
C THR A 268 -10.60 -8.44 23.83
N LEU A 269 -10.23 -7.98 25.02
CA LEU A 269 -8.84 -7.66 25.36
C LEU A 269 -7.94 -8.91 25.30
N ILE A 270 -8.39 -10.02 25.88
CA ILE A 270 -7.65 -11.31 25.82
C ILE A 270 -7.50 -11.75 24.36
N GLY A 271 -8.60 -11.75 23.60
CA GLY A 271 -8.58 -12.05 22.17
C GLY A 271 -7.66 -11.14 21.36
N GLY A 272 -7.60 -9.85 21.71
CA GLY A 272 -6.71 -8.87 21.09
C GLY A 272 -5.23 -9.14 21.35
N ILE A 273 -4.87 -9.56 22.56
CA ILE A 273 -3.49 -9.95 22.89
C ILE A 273 -3.08 -11.19 22.09
N LEU A 274 -3.96 -12.19 22.00
CA LEU A 274 -3.72 -13.37 21.18
C LEU A 274 -3.60 -13.04 19.71
N ALA A 275 -4.49 -12.17 19.18
CA ALA A 275 -4.45 -11.71 17.80
C ALA A 275 -3.16 -10.94 17.49
N PHE A 276 -2.65 -10.14 18.43
CA PHE A 276 -1.35 -9.47 18.30
C PHE A 276 -0.22 -10.48 18.13
N GLY A 277 -0.12 -11.46 19.04
CA GLY A 277 0.91 -12.50 18.98
C GLY A 277 0.84 -13.33 17.70
N LEU A 278 -0.36 -13.75 17.29
CA LEU A 278 -0.58 -14.47 16.04
C LEU A 278 -0.22 -13.64 14.81
N SER A 279 -0.64 -12.37 14.75
CA SER A 279 -0.32 -11.49 13.64
C SER A 279 1.18 -11.26 13.50
N TRP A 280 1.86 -11.05 14.63
CA TRP A 280 3.33 -10.91 14.63
C TRP A 280 4.02 -12.20 14.18
N GLY A 281 3.59 -13.36 14.69
CA GLY A 281 4.12 -14.67 14.30
C GLY A 281 3.92 -14.96 12.81
N ILE A 282 2.71 -14.71 12.28
CA ILE A 282 2.41 -14.88 10.85
C ILE A 282 3.30 -13.99 9.99
N LEU A 283 3.50 -12.70 10.37
CA LEU A 283 4.39 -11.81 9.63
C LEU A 283 5.84 -12.32 9.61
N GLN A 284 6.33 -12.90 10.72
CA GLN A 284 7.66 -13.51 10.76
C GLN A 284 7.76 -14.71 9.81
N VAL A 285 6.78 -15.62 9.84
CA VAL A 285 6.73 -16.75 8.92
C VAL A 285 6.67 -16.26 7.46
N PHE A 286 5.85 -15.28 7.15
CA PHE A 286 5.82 -14.70 5.80
C PHE A 286 7.15 -14.07 5.41
N ASN A 287 7.91 -13.50 6.34
CA ASN A 287 9.23 -12.95 6.05
C ASN A 287 10.30 -14.04 5.80
N THR A 288 10.14 -15.25 6.31
CA THR A 288 11.09 -16.36 6.08
C THR A 288 10.81 -17.15 4.80
N VAL A 289 9.55 -17.26 4.37
CA VAL A 289 9.17 -18.05 3.19
C VAL A 289 9.27 -17.20 1.93
N ASP A 290 10.04 -17.59 0.92
CA ASP A 290 10.30 -16.81 -0.32
C ASP A 290 9.13 -16.83 -1.34
N ILE A 291 7.89 -16.55 -0.88
CA ILE A 291 6.73 -16.44 -1.76
C ILE A 291 6.75 -15.10 -2.52
N ILE A 292 7.16 -14.03 -1.87
CA ILE A 292 7.23 -12.69 -2.47
C ILE A 292 8.69 -12.22 -2.41
N PRO A 293 9.34 -11.98 -3.53
CA PRO A 293 10.71 -11.46 -3.55
C PRO A 293 10.80 -10.11 -2.82
N TYR A 294 11.89 -9.92 -2.08
CA TYR A 294 12.22 -8.65 -1.41
C TYR A 294 11.14 -8.13 -0.45
N LYS A 295 10.43 -9.03 0.19
CA LYS A 295 9.47 -8.65 1.21
C LYS A 295 10.19 -8.23 2.49
N ASN A 296 9.72 -7.16 3.09
CA ASN A 296 10.07 -6.73 4.44
C ASN A 296 8.77 -6.27 5.10
N LEU A 297 7.96 -7.26 5.50
CA LEU A 297 6.67 -7.01 6.12
C LEU A 297 6.90 -6.62 7.58
N ARG A 298 6.64 -5.35 7.90
CA ARG A 298 6.75 -4.85 9.27
C ARG A 298 5.38 -4.76 9.91
N PHE A 299 5.32 -5.07 11.19
CA PHE A 299 4.11 -4.86 11.96
C PHE A 299 3.79 -3.37 12.07
N ASN A 300 2.58 -2.98 11.67
CA ASN A 300 2.12 -1.60 11.77
C ASN A 300 1.22 -1.44 13.00
N PHE A 301 1.78 -0.91 14.09
CA PHE A 301 1.06 -0.68 15.34
C PHE A 301 -0.16 0.23 15.18
N LEU A 302 -0.08 1.24 14.29
CA LEU A 302 -1.19 2.17 14.07
C LEU A 302 -2.41 1.46 13.48
N ILE A 303 -2.19 0.66 12.43
CA ILE A 303 -3.26 -0.12 11.78
C ILE A 303 -3.83 -1.14 12.76
N PHE A 304 -2.97 -1.82 13.51
CA PHE A 304 -3.40 -2.77 14.54
C PHE A 304 -4.27 -2.10 15.61
N PHE A 305 -3.84 -0.94 16.12
CA PHE A 305 -4.57 -0.20 17.14
C PHE A 305 -5.95 0.26 16.66
N PHE A 306 -6.05 0.78 15.43
CA PHE A 306 -7.35 1.13 14.83
C PHE A 306 -8.25 -0.10 14.66
N GLY A 307 -7.72 -1.21 14.16
CA GLY A 307 -8.46 -2.46 14.05
C GLY A 307 -8.95 -2.96 15.41
N PHE A 308 -8.09 -2.90 16.42
CA PHE A 308 -8.42 -3.27 17.79
C PHE A 308 -9.51 -2.38 18.41
N ALA A 309 -9.43 -1.06 18.22
CA ALA A 309 -10.46 -0.12 18.68
C ALA A 309 -11.83 -0.40 18.03
N ILE A 310 -11.84 -0.71 16.73
CA ILE A 310 -13.06 -1.12 16.02
C ILE A 310 -13.60 -2.44 16.62
N THR A 311 -12.73 -3.41 16.91
CA THR A 311 -13.12 -4.70 17.51
C THR A 311 -13.74 -4.51 18.89
N ILE A 312 -13.18 -3.66 19.74
CA ILE A 312 -13.78 -3.29 21.03
C ILE A 312 -15.16 -2.66 20.85
N LEU A 313 -15.30 -1.74 19.91
CA LEU A 313 -16.59 -1.09 19.61
C LEU A 313 -17.67 -2.13 19.26
N PHE A 314 -17.37 -3.04 18.35
CA PHE A 314 -18.29 -4.11 17.97
C PHE A 314 -18.51 -5.15 19.09
N GLY A 315 -17.50 -5.42 19.91
CA GLY A 315 -17.61 -6.24 21.12
C GLY A 315 -18.61 -5.65 22.12
N VAL A 316 -18.54 -4.34 22.36
CA VAL A 316 -19.51 -3.63 23.21
C VAL A 316 -20.92 -3.70 22.61
N ILE A 317 -21.08 -3.41 21.32
CA ILE A 317 -22.39 -3.45 20.62
C ILE A 317 -22.98 -4.85 20.73
N SER A 318 -22.18 -5.90 20.52
CA SER A 318 -22.64 -7.30 20.60
C SER A 318 -23.09 -7.73 22.00
N GLY A 319 -22.56 -7.10 23.05
CA GLY A 319 -22.95 -7.36 24.45
C GLY A 319 -24.16 -6.55 24.92
N VAL A 320 -24.25 -5.27 24.49
CA VAL A 320 -25.32 -4.35 24.92
C VAL A 320 -26.69 -4.82 24.44
N TYR A 321 -26.83 -5.23 23.18
CA TYR A 321 -28.10 -5.60 22.60
C TYR A 321 -28.77 -6.78 23.31
N PRO A 322 -28.12 -7.94 23.53
CA PRO A 322 -28.70 -9.06 24.28
C PRO A 322 -28.98 -8.69 25.73
N ALA A 323 -28.06 -8.03 26.39
CA ALA A 323 -28.21 -7.61 27.79
C ALA A 323 -29.45 -6.70 28.00
N TRP A 324 -29.63 -5.72 27.09
CA TRP A 324 -30.79 -4.84 27.12
C TRP A 324 -32.11 -5.58 26.86
N LYS A 325 -32.12 -6.50 25.90
CA LYS A 325 -33.33 -7.28 25.57
C LYS A 325 -33.78 -8.14 26.75
N ILE A 326 -32.87 -8.82 27.44
CA ILE A 326 -33.20 -9.70 28.55
C ILE A 326 -33.51 -8.92 29.81
N SER A 327 -32.88 -7.75 30.01
CA SER A 327 -33.19 -6.91 31.17
C SER A 327 -34.64 -6.38 31.17
N ARG A 328 -35.37 -6.47 30.05
CA ARG A 328 -36.79 -6.13 29.94
C ARG A 328 -37.73 -7.32 30.12
N LEU A 329 -37.22 -8.55 30.23
CA LEU A 329 -38.05 -9.70 30.53
C LEU A 329 -38.59 -9.61 31.96
N HIS A 330 -39.87 -9.92 32.17
CA HIS A 330 -40.48 -9.96 33.48
C HIS A 330 -39.87 -11.11 34.32
N PRO A 331 -39.55 -10.91 35.61
CA PRO A 331 -38.92 -11.91 36.47
C PRO A 331 -39.66 -13.25 36.50
N VAL A 332 -40.99 -13.24 36.43
CA VAL A 332 -41.85 -14.43 36.46
C VAL A 332 -41.63 -15.30 35.22
N ALA A 333 -41.39 -14.68 34.02
CA ALA A 333 -41.14 -15.43 32.79
C ALA A 333 -39.77 -16.10 32.80
N ALA A 334 -38.76 -15.46 33.43
CA ALA A 334 -37.39 -15.99 33.54
C ALA A 334 -37.32 -17.24 34.47
N LEU A 335 -38.12 -17.28 35.53
CA LEU A 335 -38.19 -18.43 36.43
C LEU A 335 -38.95 -19.66 35.84
N ARG A 336 -39.88 -19.41 34.92
CA ARG A 336 -40.67 -20.49 34.26
C ARG A 336 -39.88 -21.22 33.15
N GLN A 337 -38.93 -20.56 32.49
CA GLN A 337 -38.07 -21.18 31.49
C GLN A 337 -36.91 -22.02 32.04
N GLY A 338 -36.57 -21.89 33.31
CA GLY A 338 -35.55 -22.72 33.97
C GLY A 338 -36.11 -24.00 34.60
N ALA A 339 -37.41 -24.26 34.47
CA ALA A 339 -38.09 -25.42 35.06
C ALA A 339 -38.54 -26.45 33.97
N MET A 340 -38.14 -26.28 32.73
CA MET A 340 -38.18 -27.26 31.65
C MET A 340 -36.75 -27.65 31.26
#